data_3b8d66762810b4b20820d28ff512ed9f
#
_entry.id   3b8d66762810b4b20820d28ff512ed9f
#
_cell.length_a   1.000
_cell.length_b   1.000
_cell.length_c   1.000
_cell.angle_alpha   90.00
_cell.angle_beta   90.00
_cell.angle_gamma   90.00
#
_symmetry.space_group_name_H-M   'P 1'
#
loop_
_entity.id
_entity.type
_entity.pdbx_description
1 polymer ?
#
loop_
_entity_poly.entity_id
_entity_poly.type
_entity_poly.pdbx_seq_one_letter_code
_entity_poly.pdbx_strand_id
1 'polypeptide(L)'
;RCVQTAHFMKEARGKLPEDAADNDNFRVLRYVAKITINPAIAHGVAHVIGSVEAGKMADLVLWAPEFFGAKPKMIIKGGVINYTVMGDPNASLPTCQPLMYRRSFGALGGANGQTCATFVSKTSFNNGIKERYGLEKQVIAVENCRAISKADMVRNSYAPVIQVNPETFAVTIDGVHLTVPPAKECKLNQMYFFS
;
A
#
# COMPACT_ATOMS: atom_id res chain seq x y z
N ARG A 1 2.54 -2.86 -9.33
CA ARG A 1 1.38 -3.69 -9.73
C ARG A 1 0.05 -3.07 -9.36
N CYS A 2 -0.13 -2.55 -8.15
CA CYS A 2 -1.42 -1.97 -7.71
C CYS A 2 -1.86 -0.81 -8.63
N VAL A 3 -0.97 0.11 -8.94
CA VAL A 3 -1.25 1.24 -9.86
C VAL A 3 -1.53 0.77 -11.28
N GLN A 4 -0.77 -0.21 -11.77
CA GLN A 4 -1.03 -0.85 -13.07
C GLN A 4 -2.42 -1.46 -13.14
N THR A 5 -2.82 -2.17 -12.08
CA THR A 5 -4.16 -2.75 -11.99
C THR A 5 -5.25 -1.67 -11.98
N ALA A 6 -5.04 -0.56 -11.26
CA ALA A 6 -5.97 0.57 -11.24
C ALA A 6 -6.18 1.15 -12.64
N HIS A 7 -5.10 1.35 -13.39
CA HIS A 7 -5.14 1.83 -14.77
C HIS A 7 -5.86 0.85 -15.69
N PHE A 8 -5.50 -0.43 -15.64
CA PHE A 8 -6.15 -1.47 -16.42
C PHE A 8 -7.67 -1.54 -16.15
N MET A 9 -8.07 -1.46 -14.90
CA MET A 9 -9.49 -1.46 -14.53
C MET A 9 -10.22 -0.23 -15.04
N LYS A 10 -9.57 0.94 -15.10
CA LYS A 10 -10.15 2.13 -15.72
C LYS A 10 -10.38 1.92 -17.22
N GLU A 11 -9.41 1.37 -17.93
CA GLU A 11 -9.54 1.09 -19.37
C GLU A 11 -10.62 0.04 -19.65
N ALA A 12 -10.67 -1.03 -18.87
CA ALA A 12 -11.60 -2.13 -19.08
C ALA A 12 -13.05 -1.83 -18.62
N ARG A 13 -13.23 -1.01 -17.61
CA ARG A 13 -14.53 -0.78 -16.94
C ARG A 13 -15.00 0.68 -16.96
N GLY A 14 -14.16 1.60 -17.45
CA GLY A 14 -14.46 3.01 -17.44
C GLY A 14 -14.35 3.66 -16.06
N LYS A 15 -14.97 4.83 -15.92
CA LYS A 15 -15.02 5.59 -14.67
C LYS A 15 -15.84 4.89 -13.59
N LEU A 16 -15.47 5.14 -12.35
CA LEU A 16 -16.33 4.78 -11.22
C LEU A 16 -17.45 5.82 -11.08
N PRO A 17 -18.65 5.42 -10.64
CA PRO A 17 -19.77 6.36 -10.42
C PRO A 17 -19.45 7.48 -9.44
N GLU A 18 -18.55 7.21 -8.49
CA GLU A 18 -18.14 8.15 -7.45
C GLU A 18 -17.06 9.15 -7.91
N ASP A 19 -16.45 8.93 -9.07
CA ASP A 19 -15.45 9.83 -9.63
C ASP A 19 -16.13 10.99 -10.37
N ALA A 20 -15.64 12.22 -10.15
CA ALA A 20 -16.09 13.40 -10.88
C ALA A 20 -15.73 13.32 -12.37
N ALA A 21 -16.29 14.23 -13.18
CA ALA A 21 -16.15 14.19 -14.64
C ALA A 21 -14.69 14.28 -15.13
N ASP A 22 -13.82 14.95 -14.40
CA ASP A 22 -12.46 15.33 -14.77
C ASP A 22 -11.33 14.63 -14.00
N ASN A 23 -11.68 13.78 -13.03
CA ASN A 23 -10.66 13.11 -12.21
C ASN A 23 -11.03 11.65 -11.88
N ASP A 24 -10.09 10.93 -11.25
CA ASP A 24 -10.22 9.56 -10.75
C ASP A 24 -9.88 9.50 -9.25
N ASN A 25 -10.18 10.54 -8.50
CA ASN A 25 -9.77 10.66 -7.09
C ASN A 25 -10.30 9.53 -6.22
N PHE A 26 -11.55 9.09 -6.43
CA PHE A 26 -12.10 7.98 -5.67
C PHE A 26 -11.37 6.66 -5.99
N ARG A 27 -11.08 6.40 -7.26
CA ARG A 27 -10.27 5.26 -7.67
C ARG A 27 -8.90 5.28 -7.04
N VAL A 28 -8.22 6.43 -7.07
CA VAL A 28 -6.89 6.61 -6.43
C VAL A 28 -6.97 6.28 -4.95
N LEU A 29 -7.92 6.87 -4.22
CA LEU A 29 -8.12 6.63 -2.79
C LEU A 29 -8.41 5.15 -2.48
N ARG A 30 -9.21 4.48 -3.31
CA ARG A 30 -9.51 3.06 -3.17
C ARG A 30 -8.27 2.18 -3.32
N TYR A 31 -7.44 2.46 -4.31
CA TYR A 31 -6.22 1.69 -4.54
C TYR A 31 -5.10 2.04 -3.57
N VAL A 32 -5.03 3.27 -3.09
CA VAL A 32 -4.13 3.64 -2.00
C VAL A 32 -4.54 2.92 -0.71
N ALA A 33 -5.82 2.91 -0.35
CA ALA A 33 -6.31 2.16 0.81
C ALA A 33 -5.96 0.67 0.73
N LYS A 34 -5.99 0.09 -0.47
CA LYS A 34 -5.64 -1.32 -0.71
C LYS A 34 -4.19 -1.67 -0.36
N ILE A 35 -3.26 -0.73 -0.44
CA ILE A 35 -1.84 -0.94 -0.15
C ILE A 35 -1.38 -0.29 1.16
N THR A 36 -2.26 0.37 1.89
CA THR A 36 -1.94 1.07 3.14
C THR A 36 -2.80 0.59 4.29
N ILE A 37 -3.97 1.21 4.50
CA ILE A 37 -4.82 0.94 5.66
C ILE A 37 -5.44 -0.46 5.64
N ASN A 38 -5.86 -0.98 4.50
CA ASN A 38 -6.51 -2.28 4.45
C ASN A 38 -5.60 -3.45 4.86
N PRO A 39 -4.33 -3.54 4.40
CA PRO A 39 -3.39 -4.50 4.96
C PRO A 39 -3.14 -4.31 6.45
N ALA A 40 -3.07 -3.08 6.93
CA ALA A 40 -2.87 -2.80 8.35
C ALA A 40 -4.06 -3.28 9.22
N ILE A 41 -5.29 -3.12 8.73
CA ILE A 41 -6.51 -3.67 9.35
C ILE A 41 -6.44 -5.20 9.36
N ALA A 42 -6.20 -5.81 8.20
CA ALA A 42 -6.17 -7.26 8.06
C ALA A 42 -5.10 -7.93 8.94
N HIS A 43 -3.98 -7.26 9.15
CA HIS A 43 -2.88 -7.73 10.00
C HIS A 43 -3.00 -7.30 11.47
N GLY A 44 -4.04 -6.55 11.84
CA GLY A 44 -4.28 -6.11 13.22
C GLY A 44 -3.27 -5.09 13.75
N VAL A 45 -2.75 -4.24 12.88
CA VAL A 45 -1.74 -3.21 13.20
C VAL A 45 -2.17 -1.80 12.80
N ALA A 46 -3.44 -1.64 12.42
CA ALA A 46 -3.99 -0.36 11.97
C ALA A 46 -4.00 0.73 13.05
N HIS A 47 -3.88 0.37 14.31
CA HIS A 47 -3.74 1.31 15.43
C HIS A 47 -2.39 2.03 15.44
N VAL A 48 -1.38 1.50 14.71
CA VAL A 48 -0.01 2.04 14.69
C VAL A 48 0.43 2.53 13.32
N ILE A 49 -0.05 1.88 12.24
CA ILE A 49 0.37 2.17 10.86
C ILE A 49 -0.82 2.14 9.89
N GLY A 50 -0.58 2.53 8.64
CA GLY A 50 -1.51 2.35 7.52
C GLY A 50 -2.31 3.58 7.15
N SER A 51 -2.34 4.62 7.99
CA SER A 51 -2.99 5.91 7.70
C SER A 51 -2.17 7.07 8.25
N VAL A 52 -2.41 8.26 7.71
CA VAL A 52 -1.77 9.51 8.15
C VAL A 52 -2.63 10.12 9.25
N GLU A 53 -2.34 9.74 10.48
CA GLU A 53 -3.06 10.18 11.69
C GLU A 53 -2.07 10.47 12.82
N ALA A 54 -2.39 11.46 13.66
CA ALA A 54 -1.60 11.75 14.84
C ALA A 54 -1.52 10.52 15.77
N GLY A 55 -0.34 10.21 16.28
CA GLY A 55 -0.09 9.06 17.14
C GLY A 55 0.33 7.77 16.42
N LYS A 56 0.23 7.72 15.09
CA LYS A 56 0.75 6.60 14.29
C LYS A 56 2.19 6.84 13.86
N MET A 57 2.87 5.77 13.48
CA MET A 57 4.23 5.86 12.95
C MET A 57 4.26 6.73 11.70
N ALA A 58 5.21 7.63 11.63
CA ALA A 58 5.40 8.51 10.49
C ALA A 58 6.08 7.77 9.32
N ASP A 59 5.36 6.81 8.74
CA ASP A 59 5.73 6.08 7.53
C ASP A 59 5.03 6.74 6.35
N LEU A 60 5.71 7.64 5.68
CA LEU A 60 5.12 8.54 4.68
C LEU A 60 5.84 8.42 3.35
N VAL A 61 5.06 8.53 2.27
CA VAL A 61 5.59 8.61 0.91
C VAL A 61 5.10 9.91 0.27
N LEU A 62 6.04 10.75 -0.12
CA LEU A 62 5.74 11.99 -0.82
C LEU A 62 5.88 11.77 -2.33
N TRP A 63 4.87 12.21 -3.07
CA TRP A 63 4.83 12.13 -4.51
C TRP A 63 4.74 13.51 -5.14
N ALA A 64 5.43 13.72 -6.25
CA ALA A 64 5.02 14.75 -7.18
C ALA A 64 3.78 14.22 -7.94
N PRO A 65 2.71 15.02 -8.11
CA PRO A 65 1.46 14.55 -8.71
C PRO A 65 1.64 13.84 -10.06
N GLU A 66 2.50 14.36 -10.90
CA GLU A 66 2.83 13.85 -12.23
C GLU A 66 3.53 12.47 -12.20
N PHE A 67 4.16 12.13 -11.09
CA PHE A 67 4.85 10.84 -10.87
C PHE A 67 4.15 9.93 -9.86
N PHE A 68 2.90 10.24 -9.53
CA PHE A 68 2.15 9.48 -8.55
C PHE A 68 2.08 7.99 -8.91
N GLY A 69 2.46 7.13 -7.98
CA GLY A 69 2.48 5.68 -8.14
C GLY A 69 3.64 5.14 -8.98
N ALA A 70 4.44 6.00 -9.60
CA ALA A 70 5.60 5.61 -10.40
C ALA A 70 6.91 5.85 -9.63
N LYS A 71 7.21 7.08 -9.24
CA LYS A 71 8.48 7.44 -8.60
C LYS A 71 8.25 8.37 -7.41
N PRO A 72 8.50 7.93 -6.18
CA PRO A 72 8.37 8.79 -5.01
C PRO A 72 9.46 9.87 -5.01
N LYS A 73 9.08 11.06 -4.56
CA LYS A 73 10.04 12.16 -4.32
C LYS A 73 10.81 11.97 -3.01
N MET A 74 10.14 11.44 -1.99
CA MET A 74 10.73 11.20 -0.68
C MET A 74 9.99 10.06 0.04
N ILE A 75 10.72 9.27 0.79
CA ILE A 75 10.19 8.26 1.70
C ILE A 75 10.69 8.57 3.11
N ILE A 76 9.75 8.70 4.02
CA ILE A 76 10.01 8.89 5.45
C ILE A 76 9.60 7.59 6.16
N LYS A 77 10.48 7.07 6.98
CA LYS A 77 10.24 5.86 7.77
C LYS A 77 10.43 6.17 9.25
N GLY A 78 9.36 6.03 10.04
CA GLY A 78 9.40 6.34 11.46
C GLY A 78 9.86 7.78 11.76
N GLY A 79 9.54 8.75 10.88
CA GLY A 79 9.95 10.14 11.00
C GLY A 79 11.34 10.46 10.44
N VAL A 80 12.09 9.47 9.97
CA VAL A 80 13.45 9.67 9.41
C VAL A 80 13.38 9.57 7.88
N ILE A 81 14.04 10.51 7.17
CA ILE A 81 14.16 10.45 5.71
C ILE A 81 15.00 9.23 5.34
N ASN A 82 14.37 8.25 4.71
CA ASN A 82 15.01 7.01 4.30
C ASN A 82 15.42 6.99 2.82
N TYR A 83 14.71 7.76 2.01
CA TYR A 83 14.95 7.91 0.58
C TYR A 83 14.53 9.30 0.11
N THR A 84 15.30 9.89 -0.76
CA THR A 84 14.92 11.09 -1.52
C THR A 84 15.62 11.10 -2.87
N VAL A 85 14.99 11.73 -3.85
CA VAL A 85 15.64 12.01 -5.12
C VAL A 85 16.64 13.14 -4.88
N MET A 86 17.93 12.86 -5.10
CA MET A 86 18.98 13.86 -5.04
C MET A 86 19.59 13.99 -6.42
N GLY A 87 19.63 15.24 -6.94
CA GLY A 87 20.47 15.60 -8.06
C GLY A 87 21.90 15.90 -7.59
N ASP A 88 22.85 15.87 -8.51
CA ASP A 88 24.14 16.50 -8.29
C ASP A 88 23.92 18.02 -8.18
N PRO A 89 24.30 18.67 -7.05
CA PRO A 89 24.11 20.10 -6.89
C PRO A 89 24.86 20.95 -7.92
N ASN A 90 25.85 20.38 -8.60
CA ASN A 90 26.61 21.03 -9.67
C ASN A 90 26.10 20.66 -11.08
N ALA A 91 25.14 19.77 -11.20
CA ALA A 91 24.58 19.39 -12.51
C ALA A 91 23.56 20.44 -12.97
N SER A 92 23.65 20.82 -14.23
CA SER A 92 22.65 21.69 -14.85
C SER A 92 21.28 21.03 -15.05
N LEU A 93 21.23 19.71 -14.92
CA LEU A 93 20.01 18.92 -14.91
C LEU A 93 20.00 18.01 -13.69
N PRO A 94 18.84 17.85 -13.00
CA PRO A 94 18.71 16.88 -11.92
C PRO A 94 18.96 15.49 -12.49
N THR A 95 20.10 14.91 -12.20
CA THR A 95 20.36 13.51 -12.54
C THR A 95 19.59 12.62 -11.56
N CYS A 96 18.86 11.66 -12.09
CA CYS A 96 18.36 10.57 -11.27
C CYS A 96 19.57 9.81 -10.75
N GLN A 97 19.98 10.13 -9.55
CA GLN A 97 20.99 9.32 -8.86
C GLN A 97 20.44 7.90 -8.73
N PRO A 98 21.31 6.89 -8.81
CA PRO A 98 20.86 5.53 -8.56
C PRO A 98 20.12 5.51 -7.24
N LEU A 99 18.99 4.82 -7.24
CA LEU A 99 18.08 4.68 -6.10
C LEU A 99 18.74 3.79 -5.02
N MET A 100 19.93 4.16 -4.61
CA MET A 100 20.62 3.46 -3.54
C MET A 100 20.34 4.17 -2.23
N TYR A 101 20.00 3.38 -1.22
CA TYR A 101 19.94 3.87 0.14
C TYR A 101 21.25 4.54 0.48
N ARG A 102 21.20 5.83 0.67
CA ARG A 102 22.35 6.51 1.26
C ARG A 102 22.42 6.13 2.73
N ARG A 103 23.54 5.63 3.16
CA ARG A 103 23.77 5.28 4.57
C ARG A 103 23.53 6.46 5.53
N SER A 104 23.58 7.68 5.02
CA SER A 104 23.25 8.91 5.76
C SER A 104 21.75 9.07 6.06
N PHE A 105 20.88 8.35 5.37
CA PHE A 105 19.45 8.38 5.63
C PHE A 105 19.05 7.09 6.35
N GLY A 106 18.75 7.17 7.62
CA GLY A 106 18.21 6.08 8.40
C GLY A 106 19.15 4.93 8.79
N ALA A 107 20.47 5.04 8.52
CA ALA A 107 21.45 4.00 8.87
C ALA A 107 22.39 4.42 10.01
N LEU A 108 22.06 5.47 10.76
CA LEU A 108 22.90 6.02 11.83
C LEU A 108 22.49 5.45 13.19
N GLY A 109 23.43 4.79 13.87
CA GLY A 109 23.26 4.32 15.24
C GLY A 109 22.01 3.47 15.44
N GLY A 110 21.16 3.84 16.41
CA GLY A 110 19.92 3.13 16.74
C GLY A 110 18.73 3.40 15.81
N ALA A 111 18.90 4.12 14.68
CA ALA A 111 17.77 4.50 13.81
C ALA A 111 16.98 3.29 13.30
N ASN A 112 17.64 2.17 12.95
CA ASN A 112 16.96 0.97 12.50
C ASN A 112 16.05 0.36 13.59
N GLY A 113 16.46 0.42 14.85
CA GLY A 113 15.64 -0.01 15.98
C GLY A 113 14.43 0.90 16.21
N GLN A 114 14.61 2.20 16.03
CA GLN A 114 13.57 3.21 16.28
C GLN A 114 12.57 3.35 15.12
N THR A 115 13.01 3.16 13.88
CA THR A 115 12.17 3.33 12.68
C THR A 115 11.45 2.06 12.25
N CYS A 116 11.77 0.92 12.84
CA CYS A 116 11.18 -0.38 12.52
C CYS A 116 10.40 -0.95 13.70
N ALA A 117 9.44 -1.80 13.40
CA ALA A 117 8.64 -2.50 14.40
C ALA A 117 8.70 -4.02 14.20
N THR A 118 8.60 -4.74 15.30
CA THR A 118 8.37 -6.19 15.33
C THR A 118 6.96 -6.43 15.84
N PHE A 119 6.13 -7.05 15.02
CA PHE A 119 4.76 -7.40 15.38
C PHE A 119 4.73 -8.76 16.06
N VAL A 120 4.05 -8.82 17.19
CA VAL A 120 3.97 -10.03 18.01
C VAL A 120 2.53 -10.27 18.47
N SER A 121 2.23 -11.47 18.93
CA SER A 121 0.94 -11.73 19.58
C SER A 121 0.80 -10.94 20.88
N LYS A 122 -0.43 -10.61 21.25
CA LYS A 122 -0.71 -9.93 22.52
C LYS A 122 -0.16 -10.70 23.74
N THR A 123 -0.23 -12.02 23.70
CA THR A 123 0.35 -12.89 24.75
C THR A 123 1.87 -12.72 24.82
N SER A 124 2.56 -12.77 23.70
CA SER A 124 4.02 -12.56 23.65
C SER A 124 4.41 -11.17 24.14
N PHE A 125 3.66 -10.16 23.75
CA PHE A 125 3.87 -8.78 24.19
C PHE A 125 3.77 -8.66 25.72
N ASN A 126 2.69 -9.20 26.30
CA ASN A 126 2.44 -9.18 27.74
C ASN A 126 3.48 -9.99 28.54
N ASN A 127 4.10 -10.98 27.91
CA ASN A 127 5.15 -11.81 28.51
C ASN A 127 6.56 -11.24 28.34
N GLY A 128 6.70 -9.96 27.99
CA GLY A 128 8.00 -9.28 27.92
C GLY A 128 8.93 -9.82 26.86
N ILE A 129 8.40 -10.16 25.66
CA ILE A 129 9.20 -10.72 24.56
C ILE A 129 10.36 -9.83 24.17
N LYS A 130 10.22 -8.50 24.28
CA LYS A 130 11.24 -7.52 23.94
C LYS A 130 12.51 -7.72 24.76
N GLU A 131 12.38 -7.73 26.04
CA GLU A 131 13.45 -7.89 27.02
C GLU A 131 14.05 -9.28 26.95
N ARG A 132 13.18 -10.29 26.86
CA ARG A 132 13.57 -11.70 26.82
C ARG A 132 14.45 -12.06 25.63
N TYR A 133 14.23 -11.43 24.49
CA TYR A 133 15.01 -11.66 23.26
C TYR A 133 15.97 -10.51 22.93
N GLY A 134 16.07 -9.48 23.76
CA GLY A 134 16.94 -8.33 23.52
C GLY A 134 16.60 -7.57 22.24
N LEU A 135 15.29 -7.42 21.95
CA LEU A 135 14.87 -6.78 20.69
C LEU A 135 15.09 -5.27 20.75
N GLU A 136 15.86 -4.73 19.84
CA GLU A 136 16.09 -3.30 19.70
C GLU A 136 14.89 -2.57 19.07
N LYS A 137 14.19 -3.23 18.14
CA LYS A 137 13.02 -2.67 17.46
C LYS A 137 11.87 -2.44 18.42
N GLN A 138 10.99 -1.51 18.06
CA GLN A 138 9.71 -1.37 18.74
C GLN A 138 8.94 -2.68 18.63
N VAL A 139 8.38 -3.15 19.74
CA VAL A 139 7.53 -4.34 19.75
C VAL A 139 6.08 -3.89 19.86
N ILE A 140 5.25 -4.35 18.94
CA ILE A 140 3.86 -3.94 18.81
C ILE A 140 2.98 -5.19 18.86
N ALA A 141 1.97 -5.17 19.69
CA ALA A 141 0.98 -6.25 19.76
C ALA A 141 0.03 -6.18 18.56
N VAL A 142 -0.20 -7.32 17.92
CA VAL A 142 -1.26 -7.47 16.93
C VAL A 142 -2.61 -7.53 17.61
N GLU A 143 -3.58 -6.75 17.14
CA GLU A 143 -4.91 -6.62 17.73
C GLU A 143 -6.01 -6.75 16.68
N ASN A 144 -7.15 -7.31 17.09
CA ASN A 144 -8.40 -7.31 16.32
C ASN A 144 -8.35 -7.90 14.91
N CYS A 145 -7.41 -8.80 14.59
CA CYS A 145 -7.28 -9.36 13.24
C CYS A 145 -8.17 -10.59 12.98
N ARG A 146 -8.71 -11.26 14.01
CA ARG A 146 -9.43 -12.54 13.84
C ARG A 146 -10.88 -12.39 13.38
N ALA A 147 -11.51 -11.26 13.67
CA ALA A 147 -12.90 -10.97 13.31
C ALA A 147 -13.02 -10.10 12.05
N ILE A 148 -11.91 -9.82 11.39
CA ILE A 148 -11.88 -8.97 10.19
C ILE A 148 -12.51 -9.68 9.01
N SER A 149 -13.37 -8.97 8.31
CA SER A 149 -14.07 -9.39 7.12
C SER A 149 -13.89 -8.39 5.97
N LYS A 150 -14.47 -8.69 4.85
CA LYS A 150 -14.51 -7.76 3.70
C LYS A 150 -15.23 -6.45 4.03
N ALA A 151 -16.22 -6.48 4.94
CA ALA A 151 -16.98 -5.31 5.36
C ALA A 151 -16.13 -4.25 6.07
N ASP A 152 -15.02 -4.67 6.68
CA ASP A 152 -14.11 -3.78 7.42
C ASP A 152 -13.11 -3.05 6.52
N MET A 153 -13.07 -3.39 5.23
CA MET A 153 -12.10 -2.81 4.29
C MET A 153 -12.51 -1.40 3.85
N VAL A 154 -11.65 -0.44 4.09
CA VAL A 154 -11.84 0.96 3.71
C VAL A 154 -11.97 1.09 2.21
N ARG A 155 -13.07 1.71 1.74
CA ARG A 155 -13.43 1.92 0.32
C ARG A 155 -13.44 0.63 -0.53
N ASN A 156 -13.54 -0.53 0.10
CA ASN A 156 -13.54 -1.83 -0.57
C ASN A 156 -14.33 -2.87 0.22
N SER A 157 -15.45 -2.46 0.80
CA SER A 157 -16.31 -3.30 1.67
C SER A 157 -17.33 -4.14 0.90
N TYR A 158 -17.58 -3.84 -0.37
CA TYR A 158 -18.55 -4.59 -1.17
C TYR A 158 -18.15 -6.07 -1.29
N ALA A 159 -19.04 -6.95 -0.90
CA ALA A 159 -18.88 -8.40 -0.92
C ALA A 159 -20.07 -9.05 -1.66
N PRO A 160 -20.00 -9.13 -3.00
CA PRO A 160 -21.07 -9.70 -3.81
C PRO A 160 -21.20 -11.20 -3.59
N VAL A 161 -22.36 -11.73 -3.85
CA VAL A 161 -22.59 -13.18 -3.96
C VAL A 161 -22.10 -13.64 -5.33
N ILE A 162 -20.99 -14.37 -5.35
CA ILE A 162 -20.39 -14.90 -6.56
C ILE A 162 -20.69 -16.40 -6.63
N GLN A 163 -21.28 -16.85 -7.76
CA GLN A 163 -21.51 -18.24 -8.05
C GLN A 163 -20.78 -18.62 -9.34
N VAL A 164 -20.10 -19.75 -9.32
CA VAL A 164 -19.40 -20.29 -10.48
C VAL A 164 -19.96 -21.68 -10.75
N ASN A 165 -20.45 -21.89 -11.96
CA ASN A 165 -20.88 -23.24 -12.41
C ASN A 165 -19.61 -24.06 -12.70
N PRO A 166 -19.42 -25.22 -12.05
CA PRO A 166 -18.18 -25.99 -12.21
C PRO A 166 -18.08 -26.74 -13.55
N GLU A 167 -19.19 -26.89 -14.27
CA GLU A 167 -19.21 -27.56 -15.57
C GLU A 167 -19.06 -26.60 -16.74
N THR A 168 -19.76 -25.47 -16.68
CA THR A 168 -19.78 -24.48 -17.77
C THR A 168 -18.85 -23.29 -17.54
N PHE A 169 -18.30 -23.16 -16.32
CA PHE A 169 -17.52 -22.03 -15.85
C PHE A 169 -18.26 -20.67 -15.93
N ALA A 170 -19.57 -20.71 -16.11
CA ALA A 170 -20.39 -19.51 -16.08
C ALA A 170 -20.34 -18.86 -14.69
N VAL A 171 -20.10 -17.55 -14.64
CA VAL A 171 -20.00 -16.77 -13.40
C VAL A 171 -21.19 -15.85 -13.29
N THR A 172 -21.86 -15.86 -12.14
CA THR A 172 -22.87 -14.86 -11.80
C THR A 172 -22.42 -14.05 -10.58
N ILE A 173 -22.74 -12.76 -10.59
CA ILE A 173 -22.52 -11.85 -9.49
C ILE A 173 -23.86 -11.24 -9.10
N ASP A 174 -24.29 -11.49 -7.86
CA ASP A 174 -25.62 -11.06 -7.36
C ASP A 174 -26.77 -11.46 -8.31
N GLY A 175 -26.68 -12.67 -8.86
CA GLY A 175 -27.66 -13.22 -9.79
C GLY A 175 -27.52 -12.75 -11.26
N VAL A 176 -26.63 -11.82 -11.55
CA VAL A 176 -26.38 -11.32 -12.92
C VAL A 176 -25.24 -12.11 -13.56
N HIS A 177 -25.49 -12.68 -14.74
CA HIS A 177 -24.46 -13.40 -15.49
C HIS A 177 -23.37 -12.42 -15.98
N LEU A 178 -22.13 -12.70 -15.59
CA LEU A 178 -20.97 -11.92 -15.98
C LEU A 178 -20.44 -12.41 -17.33
N THR A 179 -20.55 -11.55 -18.35
CA THR A 179 -19.94 -11.79 -19.65
C THR A 179 -18.98 -10.66 -19.97
N VAL A 180 -17.79 -11.01 -20.44
CA VAL A 180 -16.78 -10.05 -20.88
C VAL A 180 -16.27 -10.51 -22.24
N PRO A 181 -16.20 -9.62 -23.26
CA PRO A 181 -15.60 -9.98 -24.52
C PRO A 181 -14.13 -10.38 -24.33
N PRO A 182 -13.61 -11.30 -25.13
CA PRO A 182 -12.21 -11.68 -25.07
C PRO A 182 -11.30 -10.46 -25.16
N ALA A 183 -10.28 -10.40 -24.31
CA ALA A 183 -9.28 -9.34 -24.36
C ALA A 183 -8.46 -9.46 -25.65
N LYS A 184 -8.34 -8.38 -26.39
CA LYS A 184 -7.50 -8.31 -27.60
C LYS A 184 -6.02 -8.14 -27.24
N GLU A 185 -5.74 -7.58 -26.07
CA GLU A 185 -4.40 -7.25 -25.61
C GLU A 185 -4.32 -7.43 -24.09
N CYS A 186 -3.20 -7.97 -23.59
CA CYS A 186 -2.93 -8.10 -22.17
C CYS A 186 -2.00 -6.97 -21.71
N LYS A 187 -2.58 -5.93 -21.12
CA LYS A 187 -1.85 -4.72 -20.68
C LYS A 187 -1.22 -4.78 -19.29
N LEU A 188 -1.20 -5.94 -18.65
CA LEU A 188 -0.64 -6.09 -17.31
C LEU A 188 0.89 -6.12 -17.25
N ASN A 189 1.55 -5.86 -18.38
CA ASN A 189 2.99 -5.99 -18.51
C ASN A 189 3.65 -4.63 -18.31
N GLN A 190 4.26 -4.43 -17.14
CA GLN A 190 5.16 -3.32 -16.81
C GLN A 190 4.87 -1.98 -17.51
N MET A 191 3.75 -1.35 -17.20
CA MET A 191 3.43 -0.03 -17.75
C MET A 191 4.31 1.09 -17.16
N TYR A 192 4.91 0.85 -16.00
CA TYR A 192 5.77 1.80 -15.30
C TYR A 192 7.12 1.17 -15.06
N PHE A 193 8.16 1.78 -15.57
CA PHE A 193 9.53 1.39 -15.28
C PHE A 193 10.05 2.21 -14.12
N PHE A 194 10.57 1.52 -13.12
CA PHE A 194 11.35 2.09 -12.05
C PHE A 194 12.83 1.87 -12.42
N SER A 195 13.42 2.85 -12.98
CA SER A 195 14.86 2.86 -13.22
C SER A 195 15.56 3.75 -12.21
#